data_6418b325ee7b0c5a08b71cd8363aa420
#
_entry.id   6418b325ee7b0c5a08b71cd8363aa420
#
_cell.length_a   1.000
_cell.length_b   1.000
_cell.length_c   1.000
_cell.angle_alpha   90.00
_cell.angle_beta   90.00
_cell.angle_gamma   90.00
#
_symmetry.space_group_name_H-M   'P 1'
#
loop_
_entity.id
_entity.type
_entity.pdbx_description
1 polymer ?
#
loop_
_entity_poly.entity_id
_entity_poly.type
_entity_poly.pdbx_seq_one_letter_code
_entity_poly.pdbx_strand_id
1 'polypeptide(L)'
;MSRIILFGGHGHVARLATPLLVQAGHTVTSIIRNPDQVAALVELGAEPVVADLEKLTIEGFGGLIDGHDTIAWAAGAGSGSPSRAWAIDRDAAVYSVQAALIGDVRRYLMVSWSGSRIDHRIAQTDDFFPYSQAKAIADSVIRDSGLDYTIVAPGRLTNDPASGGVERA
;
A
#
# COMPACT_ATOMS: atom_id res chain seq x y z
N MET A 1 17.08 -10.90 -5.52
CA MET A 1 17.00 -9.49 -5.92
C MET A 1 15.69 -9.32 -6.65
N SER A 2 14.81 -8.41 -6.23
CA SER A 2 13.51 -8.17 -6.84
C SER A 2 13.30 -6.70 -7.13
N ARG A 3 12.51 -6.39 -8.16
CA ARG A 3 12.05 -5.04 -8.47
C ARG A 3 10.71 -4.85 -7.77
N ILE A 4 10.67 -3.96 -6.78
CA ILE A 4 9.50 -3.72 -5.95
C ILE A 4 8.90 -2.37 -6.32
N ILE A 5 7.63 -2.33 -6.67
CA ILE A 5 6.87 -1.07 -6.75
C ILE A 5 6.13 -0.83 -5.44
N LEU A 6 6.38 0.33 -4.83
CA LEU A 6 5.85 0.73 -3.53
C LEU A 6 4.88 1.89 -3.68
N PHE A 7 3.60 1.63 -3.59
CA PHE A 7 2.55 2.64 -3.61
C PHE A 7 2.43 3.34 -2.26
N GLY A 8 2.38 4.67 -2.28
CA GLY A 8 2.41 5.50 -1.06
C GLY A 8 3.83 5.71 -0.52
N GLY A 9 4.81 5.81 -1.40
CA GLY A 9 6.26 5.81 -1.11
C GLY A 9 6.74 6.85 -0.09
N HIS A 10 6.05 7.98 0.10
CA HIS A 10 6.40 8.97 1.12
C HIS A 10 5.64 8.77 2.45
N GLY A 11 4.79 7.75 2.55
CA GLY A 11 4.13 7.38 3.80
C GLY A 11 5.13 6.93 4.88
N HIS A 12 4.72 7.02 6.15
CA HIS A 12 5.61 6.71 7.28
C HIS A 12 6.20 5.30 7.20
N VAL A 13 5.35 4.29 6.95
CA VAL A 13 5.78 2.90 6.80
C VAL A 13 6.72 2.73 5.60
N ALA A 14 6.38 3.33 4.46
CA ALA A 14 7.16 3.23 3.23
C ALA A 14 8.57 3.80 3.39
N ARG A 15 8.70 4.97 4.04
CA ARG A 15 9.99 5.62 4.29
C ARG A 15 10.90 4.81 5.22
N LEU A 16 10.34 4.06 6.16
CA LEU A 16 11.10 3.16 7.02
C LEU A 16 11.47 1.86 6.30
N ALA A 17 10.59 1.34 5.45
CA ALA A 17 10.81 0.09 4.72
C ALA A 17 11.82 0.26 3.56
N THR A 18 11.80 1.38 2.87
CA THR A 18 12.62 1.62 1.67
C THR A 18 14.11 1.36 1.89
N PRO A 19 14.79 1.98 2.88
CA PRO A 19 16.22 1.73 3.09
C PRO A 19 16.52 0.28 3.45
N LEU A 20 15.62 -0.40 4.15
CA LEU A 20 15.79 -1.82 4.50
C LEU A 20 15.68 -2.72 3.26
N LEU A 21 14.77 -2.42 2.36
CA LEU A 21 14.60 -3.14 1.09
C LEU A 21 15.81 -2.92 0.18
N VAL A 22 16.29 -1.68 0.08
CA VAL A 22 17.50 -1.34 -0.71
C VAL A 22 18.73 -2.04 -0.13
N GLN A 23 18.92 -2.04 1.18
CA GLN A 23 20.00 -2.77 1.85
C GLN A 23 19.94 -4.28 1.60
N ALA A 24 18.75 -4.84 1.48
CA ALA A 24 18.55 -6.25 1.15
C ALA A 24 18.80 -6.56 -0.34
N GLY A 25 19.19 -5.57 -1.15
CA GLY A 25 19.54 -5.72 -2.56
C GLY A 25 18.34 -5.65 -3.52
N HIS A 26 17.20 -5.12 -3.07
CA HIS A 26 16.05 -4.89 -3.95
C HIS A 26 16.12 -3.50 -4.61
N THR A 27 15.56 -3.38 -5.81
CA THR A 27 15.26 -2.09 -6.43
C THR A 27 13.86 -1.66 -6.01
N VAL A 28 13.69 -0.43 -5.55
CA VAL A 28 12.42 0.09 -5.04
C VAL A 28 11.97 1.29 -5.88
N THR A 29 10.91 1.10 -6.67
CA THR A 29 10.20 2.21 -7.34
C THR A 29 9.12 2.74 -6.40
N SER A 30 9.24 3.99 -5.96
CA SER A 30 8.32 4.61 -4.99
C SER A 30 7.32 5.53 -5.67
N ILE A 31 6.04 5.19 -5.61
CA ILE A 31 4.97 6.00 -6.20
C ILE A 31 4.50 7.06 -5.19
N ILE A 32 4.58 8.33 -5.62
CA ILE A 32 4.21 9.51 -4.83
C ILE A 32 3.33 10.45 -5.62
N ARG A 33 2.52 11.26 -4.92
CA ARG A 33 1.67 12.27 -5.57
C ARG A 33 2.34 13.63 -5.68
N ASN A 34 3.11 14.02 -4.65
CA ASN A 34 3.74 15.34 -4.59
C ASN A 34 5.18 15.27 -5.12
N PRO A 35 5.54 16.01 -6.21
CA PRO A 35 6.90 16.02 -6.76
C PRO A 35 7.95 16.58 -5.79
N ASP A 36 7.57 17.41 -4.82
CA ASP A 36 8.51 17.94 -3.81
C ASP A 36 9.12 16.84 -2.91
N GLN A 37 8.53 15.65 -2.93
CA GLN A 37 8.99 14.49 -2.15
C GLN A 37 10.08 13.67 -2.85
N VAL A 38 10.38 13.97 -4.12
CA VAL A 38 11.34 13.21 -4.95
C VAL A 38 12.71 13.13 -4.30
N ALA A 39 13.29 14.27 -3.90
CA ALA A 39 14.64 14.32 -3.34
C ALA A 39 14.79 13.43 -2.10
N ALA A 40 13.82 13.49 -1.19
CA ALA A 40 13.84 12.70 0.04
C ALA A 40 13.77 11.18 -0.21
N LEU A 41 13.14 10.74 -1.31
CA LEU A 41 13.07 9.33 -1.66
C LEU A 41 14.33 8.83 -2.37
N VAL A 42 14.95 9.68 -3.18
CA VAL A 42 16.27 9.39 -3.78
C VAL A 42 17.33 9.20 -2.69
N GLU A 43 17.33 10.03 -1.64
CA GLU A 43 18.22 9.88 -0.48
C GLU A 43 18.02 8.54 0.27
N LEU A 44 16.81 7.99 0.25
CA LEU A 44 16.51 6.65 0.79
C LEU A 44 16.90 5.51 -0.16
N GLY A 45 17.40 5.81 -1.36
CA GLY A 45 17.79 4.85 -2.37
C GLY A 45 16.65 4.33 -3.25
N ALA A 46 15.49 4.98 -3.25
CA ALA A 46 14.38 4.63 -4.12
C ALA A 46 14.45 5.35 -5.47
N GLU A 47 13.71 4.83 -6.44
CA GLU A 47 13.41 5.43 -7.73
C GLU A 47 12.00 6.06 -7.67
N PRO A 48 11.84 7.37 -7.42
CA PRO A 48 10.52 7.98 -7.28
C PRO A 48 9.82 8.18 -8.62
N VAL A 49 8.53 7.87 -8.66
CA VAL A 49 7.64 8.14 -9.78
C VAL A 49 6.44 8.95 -9.29
N VAL A 50 6.17 10.07 -9.95
CA VAL A 50 5.03 10.93 -9.58
C VAL A 50 3.77 10.47 -10.30
N ALA A 51 2.78 10.00 -9.53
CA ALA A 51 1.48 9.60 -10.04
C ALA A 51 0.38 9.85 -9.00
N ASP A 52 -0.80 10.28 -9.44
CA ASP A 52 -1.97 10.48 -8.61
C ASP A 52 -2.86 9.24 -8.68
N LEU A 53 -2.79 8.40 -7.63
CA LEU A 53 -3.51 7.13 -7.56
C LEU A 53 -5.03 7.27 -7.68
N GLU A 54 -5.59 8.42 -7.30
CA GLU A 54 -7.02 8.69 -7.39
C GLU A 54 -7.51 8.85 -8.85
N LYS A 55 -6.58 9.07 -9.78
CA LYS A 55 -6.88 9.30 -11.22
C LYS A 55 -6.50 8.14 -12.11
N LEU A 56 -5.85 7.11 -11.56
CA LEU A 56 -5.42 5.97 -12.35
C LEU A 56 -6.59 5.00 -12.62
N THR A 57 -6.62 4.53 -13.86
CA THR A 57 -7.40 3.37 -14.27
C THR A 57 -6.62 2.08 -14.05
N ILE A 58 -7.25 0.92 -14.25
CA ILE A 58 -6.55 -0.38 -14.21
C ILE A 58 -5.39 -0.41 -15.20
N GLU A 59 -5.55 0.14 -16.40
CA GLU A 59 -4.46 0.27 -17.39
C GLU A 59 -3.33 1.16 -16.89
N GLY A 60 -3.66 2.29 -16.21
CA GLY A 60 -2.68 3.18 -15.63
C GLY A 60 -1.85 2.48 -14.54
N PHE A 61 -2.49 1.67 -13.70
CA PHE A 61 -1.77 0.80 -12.76
C PHE A 61 -0.93 -0.23 -13.49
N GLY A 62 -1.46 -0.85 -14.58
CA GLY A 62 -0.72 -1.81 -15.42
C GLY A 62 0.58 -1.23 -15.94
N GLY A 63 0.55 0.01 -16.45
CA GLY A 63 1.75 0.70 -16.92
C GLY A 63 2.79 0.99 -15.82
N LEU A 64 2.34 1.21 -14.56
CA LEU A 64 3.25 1.43 -13.44
C LEU A 64 3.89 0.13 -12.93
N ILE A 65 3.13 -0.97 -12.89
CA ILE A 65 3.61 -2.26 -12.35
C ILE A 65 4.44 -3.06 -13.36
N ASP A 66 4.41 -2.67 -14.63
CA ASP A 66 5.15 -3.37 -15.68
C ASP A 66 6.64 -3.49 -15.34
N GLY A 67 7.17 -4.68 -15.55
CA GLY A 67 8.56 -5.00 -15.24
C GLY A 67 8.92 -5.06 -13.74
N HIS A 68 7.94 -5.06 -12.82
CA HIS A 68 8.16 -5.28 -11.39
C HIS A 68 7.80 -6.72 -10.98
N ASP A 69 8.51 -7.24 -9.97
CA ASP A 69 8.27 -8.60 -9.45
C ASP A 69 7.26 -8.60 -8.29
N THR A 70 7.15 -7.46 -7.59
CA THR A 70 6.38 -7.36 -6.34
C THR A 70 5.69 -6.01 -6.25
N ILE A 71 4.44 -6.03 -5.87
CA ILE A 71 3.68 -4.84 -5.48
C ILE A 71 3.66 -4.75 -3.96
N ALA A 72 4.03 -3.59 -3.41
CA ALA A 72 3.87 -3.25 -2.00
C ALA A 72 2.91 -2.06 -1.88
N TRP A 73 1.78 -2.26 -1.23
CA TRP A 73 0.77 -1.23 -1.03
C TRP A 73 0.84 -0.67 0.39
N ALA A 74 1.41 0.51 0.53
CA ALA A 74 1.46 1.30 1.77
C ALA A 74 0.72 2.64 1.62
N ALA A 75 0.00 2.82 0.50
CA ALA A 75 -0.83 4.00 0.30
C ALA A 75 -2.09 3.96 1.18
N GLY A 76 -2.56 5.12 1.56
CA GLY A 76 -3.80 5.31 2.28
C GLY A 76 -4.21 6.78 2.26
N ALA A 77 -5.48 7.05 2.54
CA ALA A 77 -6.03 8.40 2.59
C ALA A 77 -5.45 9.25 3.73
N GLY A 78 -4.81 8.61 4.71
CA GLY A 78 -4.37 9.26 5.95
C GLY A 78 -5.56 9.76 6.77
N SER A 79 -5.39 10.88 7.48
CA SER A 79 -6.47 11.59 8.17
C SER A 79 -7.38 12.38 7.19
N GLY A 80 -7.49 11.90 5.95
CA GLY A 80 -8.25 12.56 4.89
C GLY A 80 -9.76 12.41 5.02
N SER A 81 -10.47 12.96 4.06
CA SER A 81 -11.92 12.86 4.01
C SER A 81 -12.38 11.41 3.73
N PRO A 82 -13.62 11.05 4.13
CA PRO A 82 -14.21 9.75 3.80
C PRO A 82 -14.12 9.40 2.31
N SER A 83 -14.30 10.38 1.41
CA SER A 83 -14.21 10.18 -0.04
C SER A 83 -12.82 9.68 -0.47
N ARG A 84 -11.75 10.16 0.16
CA ARG A 84 -10.39 9.70 -0.13
C ARG A 84 -10.12 8.29 0.39
N ALA A 85 -10.71 7.90 1.51
CA ALA A 85 -10.63 6.52 1.97
C ALA A 85 -11.23 5.57 0.92
N TRP A 86 -12.40 5.90 0.37
CA TRP A 86 -12.99 5.11 -0.72
C TRP A 86 -12.14 5.11 -1.99
N ALA A 87 -11.63 6.27 -2.40
CA ALA A 87 -10.85 6.37 -3.63
C ALA A 87 -9.49 5.67 -3.56
N ILE A 88 -8.77 5.76 -2.43
CA ILE A 88 -7.41 5.23 -2.29
C ILE A 88 -7.40 3.86 -1.63
N ASP A 89 -8.02 3.74 -0.43
CA ASP A 89 -7.91 2.52 0.37
C ASP A 89 -8.76 1.38 -0.19
N ARG A 90 -9.80 1.68 -1.00
CA ARG A 90 -10.61 0.69 -1.73
C ARG A 90 -10.30 0.69 -3.23
N ASP A 91 -10.72 1.73 -3.98
CA ASP A 91 -10.79 1.68 -5.45
C ASP A 91 -9.41 1.55 -6.08
N ALA A 92 -8.47 2.42 -5.74
CA ALA A 92 -7.11 2.36 -6.26
C ALA A 92 -6.39 1.05 -5.85
N ALA A 93 -6.59 0.58 -4.60
CA ALA A 93 -6.04 -0.70 -4.15
C ALA A 93 -6.62 -1.87 -4.96
N VAL A 94 -7.94 -1.91 -5.17
CA VAL A 94 -8.60 -2.94 -5.99
C VAL A 94 -8.14 -2.89 -7.45
N TYR A 95 -8.00 -1.69 -8.04
CA TYR A 95 -7.49 -1.55 -9.41
C TYR A 95 -6.05 -2.05 -9.54
N SER A 96 -5.21 -1.81 -8.54
CA SER A 96 -3.84 -2.35 -8.55
C SER A 96 -3.80 -3.87 -8.47
N VAL A 97 -4.73 -4.51 -7.74
CA VAL A 97 -4.87 -5.98 -7.72
C VAL A 97 -5.32 -6.50 -9.08
N GLN A 98 -6.29 -5.85 -9.71
CA GLN A 98 -6.76 -6.23 -11.04
C GLN A 98 -5.65 -6.06 -12.10
N ALA A 99 -4.88 -4.97 -12.03
CA ALA A 99 -3.73 -4.75 -12.88
C ALA A 99 -2.65 -5.83 -12.67
N ALA A 100 -2.39 -6.24 -11.41
CA ALA A 100 -1.46 -7.31 -11.09
C ALA A 100 -1.85 -8.64 -11.74
N LEU A 101 -3.13 -8.98 -11.73
CA LEU A 101 -3.65 -10.19 -12.36
C LEU A 101 -3.50 -10.18 -13.89
N ILE A 102 -3.71 -9.01 -14.51
CA ILE A 102 -3.56 -8.83 -15.97
C ILE A 102 -2.08 -8.86 -16.37
N GLY A 103 -1.22 -8.19 -15.59
CA GLY A 103 0.22 -8.03 -15.87
C GLY A 103 1.09 -9.18 -15.37
N ASP A 104 0.50 -10.23 -14.80
CA ASP A 104 1.19 -11.40 -14.25
C ASP A 104 2.18 -11.10 -13.11
N VAL A 105 1.97 -10.00 -12.37
CA VAL A 105 2.74 -9.68 -11.15
C VAL A 105 2.11 -10.44 -9.98
N ARG A 106 2.72 -11.52 -9.55
CA ARG A 106 2.10 -12.47 -8.61
C ARG A 106 2.26 -12.11 -7.14
N ARG A 107 3.31 -11.41 -6.75
CA ARG A 107 3.59 -11.10 -5.36
C ARG A 107 2.97 -9.77 -4.94
N TYR A 108 2.09 -9.79 -3.92
CA TYR A 108 1.38 -8.61 -3.43
C TYR A 108 1.50 -8.46 -1.91
N LEU A 109 2.00 -7.33 -1.43
CA LEU A 109 2.10 -6.98 -0.03
C LEU A 109 1.14 -5.83 0.28
N MET A 110 0.25 -5.99 1.26
CA MET A 110 -0.70 -4.97 1.69
C MET A 110 -0.42 -4.56 3.13
N VAL A 111 -0.28 -3.27 3.38
CA VAL A 111 -0.33 -2.70 4.73
C VAL A 111 -1.79 -2.37 5.06
N SER A 112 -2.34 -3.12 5.99
CA SER A 112 -3.73 -3.02 6.45
C SER A 112 -3.81 -2.60 7.93
N TRP A 113 -4.80 -3.06 8.68
CA TRP A 113 -4.95 -2.83 10.13
C TRP A 113 -5.52 -4.09 10.82
N SER A 114 -5.27 -4.25 12.10
CA SER A 114 -5.54 -5.49 12.85
C SER A 114 -7.02 -5.90 12.97
N GLY A 115 -7.96 -5.02 12.61
CA GLY A 115 -9.39 -5.31 12.59
C GLY A 115 -9.98 -5.46 11.19
N SER A 116 -9.16 -5.52 10.14
CA SER A 116 -9.60 -5.50 8.74
C SER A 116 -10.29 -6.79 8.33
N ARG A 117 -11.62 -6.77 8.43
CA ARG A 117 -12.55 -7.81 7.99
C ARG A 117 -13.90 -7.19 7.65
N ILE A 118 -14.68 -7.82 6.79
CA ILE A 118 -15.98 -7.27 6.34
C ILE A 118 -16.94 -7.03 7.50
N ASP A 119 -16.90 -7.88 8.53
CA ASP A 119 -17.73 -7.80 9.74
C ASP A 119 -17.03 -7.10 10.92
N HIS A 120 -16.20 -6.08 10.66
CA HIS A 120 -15.39 -5.36 11.67
C HIS A 120 -16.19 -4.68 12.79
N ARG A 121 -17.51 -4.64 12.71
CA ARG A 121 -18.45 -4.12 13.73
C ARG A 121 -18.29 -2.63 14.10
N ILE A 122 -17.54 -1.86 13.31
CA ILE A 122 -17.46 -0.41 13.46
C ILE A 122 -18.77 0.18 12.92
N ALA A 123 -19.40 1.04 13.71
CA ALA A 123 -20.68 1.66 13.33
C ALA A 123 -20.51 2.56 12.11
N GLN A 124 -21.51 2.59 11.22
CA GLN A 124 -21.47 3.46 10.03
C GLN A 124 -21.40 4.96 10.35
N THR A 125 -21.77 5.33 11.57
CA THR A 125 -21.68 6.71 12.09
C THR A 125 -20.31 7.05 12.68
N ASP A 126 -19.40 6.09 12.77
CA ASP A 126 -18.05 6.30 13.25
C ASP A 126 -17.17 6.91 12.17
N ASP A 127 -16.39 7.92 12.50
CA ASP A 127 -15.47 8.59 11.57
C ASP A 127 -14.41 7.63 11.00
N PHE A 128 -14.11 6.55 11.70
CA PHE A 128 -13.19 5.49 11.25
C PHE A 128 -13.84 4.52 10.25
N PHE A 129 -15.18 4.50 10.15
CA PHE A 129 -15.90 3.54 9.30
C PHE A 129 -15.47 3.57 7.83
N PRO A 130 -15.37 4.74 7.14
CA PRO A 130 -14.99 4.76 5.73
C PRO A 130 -13.64 4.12 5.47
N TYR A 131 -12.66 4.38 6.32
CA TYR A 131 -11.33 3.77 6.23
C TYR A 131 -11.39 2.26 6.50
N SER A 132 -12.00 1.86 7.62
CA SER A 132 -12.05 0.45 8.02
C SER A 132 -12.76 -0.41 6.98
N GLN A 133 -13.90 0.07 6.46
CA GLN A 133 -14.66 -0.63 5.43
C GLN A 133 -13.91 -0.69 4.09
N ALA A 134 -13.26 0.41 3.67
CA ALA A 134 -12.46 0.47 2.45
C ALA A 134 -11.31 -0.55 2.49
N LYS A 135 -10.55 -0.59 3.58
CA LYS A 135 -9.47 -1.55 3.78
C LYS A 135 -9.97 -2.99 3.83
N ALA A 136 -11.08 -3.24 4.53
CA ALA A 136 -11.67 -4.58 4.61
C ALA A 136 -12.09 -5.13 3.24
N ILE A 137 -12.65 -4.28 2.36
CA ILE A 137 -13.00 -4.64 0.99
C ILE A 137 -11.74 -4.96 0.18
N ALA A 138 -10.72 -4.09 0.22
CA ALA A 138 -9.47 -4.32 -0.51
C ALA A 138 -8.79 -5.62 -0.05
N ASP A 139 -8.73 -5.88 1.26
CA ASP A 139 -8.16 -7.11 1.82
C ASP A 139 -8.94 -8.36 1.39
N SER A 140 -10.28 -8.27 1.31
CA SER A 140 -11.10 -9.38 0.80
C SER A 140 -10.78 -9.68 -0.66
N VAL A 141 -10.70 -8.65 -1.51
CA VAL A 141 -10.35 -8.81 -2.92
C VAL A 141 -8.96 -9.44 -3.08
N ILE A 142 -7.98 -9.04 -2.26
CA ILE A 142 -6.65 -9.64 -2.28
C ILE A 142 -6.70 -11.12 -1.90
N ARG A 143 -7.44 -11.49 -0.85
CA ARG A 143 -7.57 -12.90 -0.41
C ARG A 143 -8.20 -13.78 -1.49
N ASP A 144 -9.16 -13.23 -2.23
CA ASP A 144 -9.90 -13.95 -3.27
C ASP A 144 -9.21 -13.91 -4.64
N SER A 145 -8.11 -13.15 -4.79
CA SER A 145 -7.46 -12.89 -6.08
C SER A 145 -6.63 -14.06 -6.63
N GLY A 146 -6.20 -14.98 -5.78
CA GLY A 146 -5.24 -16.03 -6.16
C GLY A 146 -3.78 -15.54 -6.30
N LEU A 147 -3.48 -14.30 -5.94
CA LEU A 147 -2.11 -13.79 -5.86
C LEU A 147 -1.34 -14.44 -4.70
N ASP A 148 -0.02 -14.48 -4.79
CA ASP A 148 0.85 -14.74 -3.64
C ASP A 148 0.90 -13.49 -2.77
N TYR A 149 0.00 -13.40 -1.81
CA TYR A 149 -0.15 -12.20 -1.01
C TYR A 149 0.37 -12.35 0.42
N THR A 150 0.69 -11.20 1.01
CA THR A 150 0.83 -11.03 2.47
C THR A 150 0.11 -9.76 2.88
N ILE A 151 -0.83 -9.88 3.82
CA ILE A 151 -1.48 -8.73 4.45
C ILE A 151 -0.84 -8.52 5.81
N VAL A 152 -0.12 -7.42 5.97
CA VAL A 152 0.44 -6.98 7.25
C VAL A 152 -0.61 -6.11 7.93
N ALA A 153 -1.19 -6.61 9.01
CA ALA A 153 -2.30 -5.98 9.71
C ALA A 153 -1.86 -5.50 11.11
N PRO A 154 -1.11 -4.39 11.20
CA PRO A 154 -0.63 -3.89 12.48
C PRO A 154 -1.76 -3.33 13.33
N GLY A 155 -1.54 -3.30 14.65
CA GLY A 155 -2.29 -2.45 15.56
C GLY A 155 -1.97 -0.97 15.32
N ARG A 156 -2.15 -0.16 16.37
CA ARG A 156 -1.81 1.27 16.28
C ARG A 156 -0.31 1.45 16.05
N LEU A 157 0.05 2.09 14.96
CA LEU A 157 1.43 2.49 14.68
C LEU A 157 1.79 3.72 15.53
N THR A 158 2.97 3.72 16.15
CA THR A 158 3.52 4.83 16.92
C THR A 158 4.85 5.26 16.34
N ASN A 159 5.38 6.41 16.83
CA ASN A 159 6.72 6.88 16.49
C ASN A 159 7.75 6.49 17.57
N ASP A 160 7.38 5.64 18.51
CA ASP A 160 8.27 5.16 19.56
C ASP A 160 9.39 4.31 18.95
N PRO A 161 10.55 4.21 19.61
CA PRO A 161 11.60 3.33 19.18
C PRO A 161 11.12 1.88 19.06
N ALA A 162 11.57 1.19 18.02
CA ALA A 162 11.20 -0.21 17.81
C ALA A 162 11.69 -1.08 18.98
N SER A 163 10.80 -1.90 19.54
CA SER A 163 11.13 -2.87 20.59
C SER A 163 11.89 -4.10 20.07
N GLY A 164 11.90 -4.32 18.75
CA GLY A 164 12.42 -5.53 18.11
C GLY A 164 11.54 -6.77 18.29
N GLY A 165 10.44 -6.67 19.01
CA GLY A 165 9.48 -7.75 19.22
C GLY A 165 8.21 -7.58 18.39
N VAL A 166 7.63 -8.70 17.94
CA VAL A 166 6.34 -8.76 17.26
C VAL A 166 5.47 -9.78 17.97
N GLU A 167 4.31 -9.36 18.45
CA GLU A 167 3.26 -10.28 18.89
C GLU A 167 2.41 -10.67 17.68
N ARG A 168 2.19 -11.98 17.50
CA ARG A 168 1.29 -12.51 16.48
C ARG A 168 -0.04 -12.87 17.14
N ALA A 169 -1.13 -12.37 16.58
CA ALA A 169 -2.49 -12.75 16.97
C ALA A 169 -2.89 -14.09 16.32
#